data_5b28dd55d21d9136d3d3455cba9371fb
#
_entry.id   5b28dd55d21d9136d3d3455cba9371fb
#
_cell.length_a   1.000
_cell.length_b   1.000
_cell.length_c   1.000
_cell.angle_alpha   90.00
_cell.angle_beta   90.00
_cell.angle_gamma   90.00
#
_symmetry.space_group_name_H-M   'P 1'
#
loop_
_entity.id
_entity.type
_entity.pdbx_description
1 polymer ?
#
loop_
_entity_poly.entity_id
_entity_poly.type
_entity_poly.pdbx_seq_one_letter_code
_entity_poly.pdbx_strand_id
1 'polypeptide(L)'
;MATQTFTFLVTDIEGSTALAERLGNAWAGVLADYHRLIQGALATHGGQKVVSQGDGVFAVFASPRACVDAAIEAQRALLSHAWPAGEMVRVRMGIHYGEAAQTAAGLAGLEVHRAARIAAVASGGQVVVSDAAAGLLRDSLPAGVG
;
A
#
# COMPACT_ATOMS: atom_id res chain seq x y z
N MET A 1 18.66 20.35 -0.85
CA MET A 1 18.06 19.17 -0.22
C MET A 1 18.47 17.91 -0.94
N ALA A 2 18.91 16.93 -0.21
CA ALA A 2 19.31 15.67 -0.83
C ALA A 2 18.08 14.87 -1.27
N THR A 3 18.14 14.31 -2.46
CA THR A 3 17.14 13.33 -2.91
C THR A 3 17.67 11.92 -2.64
N GLN A 4 16.77 10.99 -2.50
CA GLN A 4 17.05 9.61 -2.22
C GLN A 4 16.08 8.74 -3.00
N THR A 5 16.54 7.58 -3.47
CA THR A 5 15.66 6.63 -4.15
C THR A 5 14.95 5.74 -3.15
N PHE A 6 13.67 5.54 -3.41
CA PHE A 6 12.82 4.67 -2.59
C PHE A 6 11.97 3.79 -3.46
N THR A 7 11.53 2.66 -2.90
CA THR A 7 10.39 1.95 -3.42
C THR A 7 9.19 2.36 -2.57
N PHE A 8 8.14 2.83 -3.23
CA PHE A 8 6.93 3.34 -2.58
C PHE A 8 5.83 2.29 -2.62
N LEU A 9 5.10 2.14 -1.53
CA LEU A 9 3.86 1.38 -1.47
C LEU A 9 2.75 2.32 -1.05
N VAL A 10 1.69 2.37 -1.86
CA VAL A 10 0.48 3.14 -1.54
C VAL A 10 -0.68 2.17 -1.46
N THR A 11 -1.46 2.24 -0.39
CA THR A 11 -2.64 1.39 -0.21
C THR A 11 -3.86 2.22 0.15
N ASP A 12 -5.04 1.77 -0.29
CA ASP A 12 -6.32 2.30 0.18
C ASP A 12 -7.40 1.22 0.04
N ILE A 13 -8.52 1.46 0.68
CA ILE A 13 -9.67 0.55 0.62
C ILE A 13 -10.56 0.97 -0.54
N GLU A 14 -10.83 0.02 -1.47
CA GLU A 14 -11.73 0.26 -2.57
C GLU A 14 -13.15 0.51 -2.04
N GLY A 15 -13.76 1.61 -2.49
CA GLY A 15 -15.11 1.97 -2.10
C GLY A 15 -15.29 2.27 -0.62
N SER A 16 -14.28 2.85 0.02
CA SER A 16 -14.27 3.06 1.47
C SER A 16 -15.44 3.91 1.97
N THR A 17 -15.86 4.93 1.23
CA THR A 17 -16.99 5.77 1.62
C THR A 17 -18.29 4.98 1.71
N ALA A 18 -18.59 4.18 0.68
CA ALA A 18 -19.79 3.35 0.67
C ALA A 18 -19.73 2.27 1.75
N LEU A 19 -18.55 1.68 1.96
CA LEU A 19 -18.35 0.67 2.99
C LEU A 19 -18.56 1.26 4.39
N ALA A 20 -18.02 2.45 4.64
CA ALA A 20 -18.20 3.15 5.91
C ALA A 20 -19.67 3.46 6.18
N GLU A 21 -20.41 3.88 5.15
CA GLU A 21 -21.84 4.13 5.27
C GLU A 21 -22.63 2.87 5.63
N ARG A 22 -22.31 1.74 5.00
CA ARG A 22 -22.99 0.47 5.27
C ARG A 22 -22.68 -0.05 6.68
N LEU A 23 -21.44 0.10 7.12
CA LEU A 23 -20.99 -0.46 8.40
C LEU A 23 -21.33 0.42 9.61
N GLY A 24 -21.55 1.72 9.39
CA GLY A 24 -21.85 2.63 10.48
C GLY A 24 -20.82 2.57 11.61
N ASN A 25 -21.25 2.22 12.81
CA ASN A 25 -20.37 2.19 13.99
C ASN A 25 -19.27 1.11 13.90
N ALA A 26 -19.43 0.11 13.05
CA ALA A 26 -18.41 -0.94 12.85
C ALA A 26 -17.23 -0.46 12.01
N TRP A 27 -17.36 0.66 11.30
CA TRP A 27 -16.30 1.16 10.41
C TRP A 27 -14.98 1.45 11.15
N ALA A 28 -15.06 2.03 12.34
CA ALA A 28 -13.85 2.36 13.11
C ALA A 28 -13.01 1.12 13.41
N GLY A 29 -13.67 0.01 13.75
CA GLY A 29 -12.98 -1.26 14.01
C GLY A 29 -12.38 -1.86 12.72
N VAL A 30 -13.10 -1.76 11.61
CA VAL A 30 -12.60 -2.20 10.31
C VAL A 30 -11.35 -1.42 9.91
N LEU A 31 -11.40 -0.11 10.07
CA LEU A 31 -10.25 0.75 9.73
C LEU A 31 -9.05 0.43 10.61
N ALA A 32 -9.27 0.20 11.91
CA ALA A 32 -8.20 -0.17 12.85
C ALA A 32 -7.57 -1.51 12.46
N ASP A 33 -8.37 -2.51 12.11
CA ASP A 33 -7.87 -3.82 11.70
C ASP A 33 -7.08 -3.73 10.40
N TYR A 34 -7.58 -2.95 9.42
CA TYR A 34 -6.87 -2.71 8.17
C TYR A 34 -5.48 -2.12 8.44
N HIS A 35 -5.40 -1.07 9.25
CA HIS A 35 -4.12 -0.44 9.57
C HIS A 35 -3.19 -1.40 10.31
N ARG A 36 -3.72 -2.21 11.21
CA ARG A 36 -2.92 -3.19 11.95
C ARG A 36 -2.33 -4.25 11.01
N LEU A 37 -3.12 -4.75 10.07
CA LEU A 37 -2.66 -5.76 9.11
C LEU A 37 -1.60 -5.19 8.17
N ILE A 38 -1.81 -3.97 7.67
CA ILE A 38 -0.82 -3.29 6.84
C ILE A 38 0.48 -3.07 7.65
N GLN A 39 0.39 -2.55 8.86
CA GLN A 39 1.57 -2.28 9.69
C GLN A 39 2.36 -3.55 10.00
N GLY A 40 1.67 -4.65 10.23
CA GLY A 40 2.32 -5.95 10.46
C GLY A 40 3.16 -6.39 9.28
N ALA A 41 2.65 -6.26 8.07
CA ALA A 41 3.38 -6.59 6.85
C ALA A 41 4.56 -5.64 6.63
N LEU A 42 4.37 -4.34 6.88
CA LEU A 42 5.46 -3.37 6.78
C LEU A 42 6.59 -3.72 7.75
N ALA A 43 6.26 -4.00 9.00
CA ALA A 43 7.26 -4.30 10.03
C ALA A 43 8.06 -5.56 9.69
N THR A 44 7.40 -6.58 9.16
CA THR A 44 8.06 -7.85 8.79
C THR A 44 9.09 -7.66 7.68
N HIS A 45 8.85 -6.72 6.77
CA HIS A 45 9.68 -6.54 5.57
C HIS A 45 10.49 -5.24 5.58
N GLY A 46 10.58 -4.56 6.71
CA GLY A 46 11.42 -3.37 6.84
C GLY A 46 10.86 -2.12 6.19
N GLY A 47 9.56 -2.07 5.96
CA GLY A 47 8.91 -0.89 5.43
C GLY A 47 8.70 0.16 6.50
N GLN A 48 8.74 1.43 6.10
CA GLN A 48 8.47 2.57 6.99
C GLN A 48 7.23 3.31 6.51
N LYS A 49 6.25 3.42 7.38
CA LYS A 49 5.06 4.22 7.10
C LYS A 49 5.43 5.70 7.17
N VAL A 50 5.18 6.42 6.09
CA VAL A 50 5.45 7.85 6.00
C VAL A 50 4.22 8.65 6.41
N VAL A 51 3.06 8.29 5.84
CA VAL A 51 1.79 8.98 6.09
C VAL A 51 0.69 7.94 6.17
N SER A 52 -0.26 8.17 7.09
CA SER A 52 -1.49 7.41 7.18
C SER A 52 -2.61 8.42 7.40
N GLN A 53 -3.58 8.45 6.47
CA GLN A 53 -4.71 9.38 6.53
C GLN A 53 -5.97 8.65 6.10
N GLY A 54 -6.93 8.51 7.01
CA GLY A 54 -8.13 7.73 6.76
C GLY A 54 -7.76 6.29 6.42
N ASP A 55 -8.17 5.81 5.25
CA ASP A 55 -7.81 4.48 4.76
C ASP A 55 -6.55 4.48 3.87
N GLY A 56 -5.93 5.63 3.65
CA GLY A 56 -4.73 5.73 2.85
C GLY A 56 -3.47 5.47 3.67
N VAL A 57 -2.57 4.65 3.12
CA VAL A 57 -1.24 4.41 3.69
C VAL A 57 -0.20 4.65 2.62
N PHE A 58 0.81 5.42 2.95
CA PHE A 58 1.99 5.64 2.12
C PHE A 58 3.21 5.16 2.90
N ALA A 59 3.95 4.23 2.32
CA ALA A 59 5.12 3.63 2.95
C ALA A 59 6.29 3.57 1.99
N VAL A 60 7.49 3.49 2.52
CA VAL A 60 8.72 3.39 1.73
C VAL A 60 9.55 2.20 2.16
N PHE A 61 10.28 1.65 1.19
CA PHE A 61 11.20 0.53 1.37
C PHE A 61 12.52 0.86 0.68
N ALA A 62 13.61 0.37 1.24
CA ALA A 62 14.91 0.46 0.60
C ALA A 62 15.04 -0.54 -0.55
N SER A 63 14.34 -1.67 -0.46
CA SER A 63 14.40 -2.78 -1.42
C SER A 63 13.09 -2.94 -2.16
N PRO A 64 13.09 -2.94 -3.52
CA PRO A 64 11.87 -3.24 -4.29
C PRO A 64 11.30 -4.62 -3.97
N ARG A 65 12.15 -5.61 -3.77
CA ARG A 65 11.70 -6.96 -3.45
C ARG A 65 10.99 -7.02 -2.10
N ALA A 66 11.54 -6.35 -1.08
CA ALA A 66 10.91 -6.28 0.23
C ALA A 66 9.53 -5.63 0.16
N CYS A 67 9.38 -4.60 -0.67
CA CYS A 67 8.10 -3.94 -0.90
C CYS A 67 7.07 -4.89 -1.50
N VAL A 68 7.44 -5.65 -2.52
CA VAL A 68 6.55 -6.63 -3.15
C VAL A 68 6.16 -7.72 -2.15
N ASP A 69 7.12 -8.24 -1.40
CA ASP A 69 6.84 -9.27 -0.40
C ASP A 69 5.88 -8.76 0.67
N ALA A 70 6.05 -7.51 1.12
CA ALA A 70 5.13 -6.88 2.08
C ALA A 70 3.73 -6.73 1.51
N ALA A 71 3.62 -6.29 0.25
CA ALA A 71 2.33 -6.11 -0.41
C ALA A 71 1.57 -7.45 -0.54
N ILE A 72 2.27 -8.51 -0.91
CA ILE A 72 1.68 -9.84 -1.04
C ILE A 72 1.22 -10.36 0.33
N GLU A 73 2.07 -10.25 1.34
CA GLU A 73 1.71 -10.66 2.70
C GLU A 73 0.49 -9.90 3.21
N ALA A 74 0.46 -8.58 3.00
CA ALA A 74 -0.67 -7.75 3.40
C ALA A 74 -1.95 -8.17 2.69
N GLN A 75 -1.90 -8.39 1.36
CA GLN A 75 -3.08 -8.82 0.61
C GLN A 75 -3.60 -10.17 1.10
N ARG A 76 -2.72 -11.10 1.38
CA ARG A 76 -3.12 -12.42 1.91
C ARG A 76 -3.77 -12.30 3.29
N ALA A 77 -3.20 -11.48 4.16
CA ALA A 77 -3.76 -11.25 5.49
C ALA A 77 -5.14 -10.56 5.41
N LEU A 78 -5.29 -9.59 4.53
CA LEU A 78 -6.55 -8.88 4.34
C LEU A 78 -7.64 -9.80 3.77
N LEU A 79 -7.30 -10.68 2.83
CA LEU A 79 -8.24 -11.61 2.24
C LEU A 79 -8.70 -12.69 3.23
N SER A 80 -7.84 -13.11 4.14
CA SER A 80 -8.16 -14.16 5.12
C SER A 80 -8.78 -13.63 6.40
N HIS A 81 -8.81 -12.31 6.59
CA HIS A 81 -9.38 -11.71 7.79
C HIS A 81 -10.90 -11.82 7.80
N ALA A 82 -11.47 -12.07 8.95
CA ALA A 82 -12.93 -12.13 9.12
C ALA A 82 -13.47 -10.71 9.35
N TRP A 83 -14.06 -10.14 8.31
CA TRP A 83 -14.63 -8.80 8.38
C TRP A 83 -16.08 -8.86 8.88
N PRO A 84 -16.56 -7.80 9.57
CA PRO A 84 -17.92 -7.83 10.13
C PRO A 84 -19.01 -7.85 9.06
N ALA A 85 -20.18 -8.38 9.43
CA ALA A 85 -21.41 -8.40 8.61
C ALA A 85 -21.24 -9.08 7.25
N GLY A 86 -20.27 -9.99 7.10
CA GLY A 86 -20.02 -10.66 5.83
C GLY A 86 -19.46 -9.76 4.75
N GLU A 87 -19.03 -8.55 5.10
CA GLU A 87 -18.43 -7.63 4.14
C GLU A 87 -17.06 -8.10 3.71
N MET A 88 -16.65 -7.67 2.52
CA MET A 88 -15.30 -7.87 2.01
C MET A 88 -14.61 -6.52 1.95
N VAL A 89 -13.46 -6.43 2.59
CA VAL A 89 -12.61 -5.24 2.54
C VAL A 89 -11.53 -5.49 1.49
N ARG A 90 -11.65 -4.82 0.36
CA ARG A 90 -10.74 -4.98 -0.77
C ARG A 90 -9.82 -3.80 -0.84
N VAL A 91 -8.52 -4.07 -0.87
CA VAL A 91 -7.48 -3.05 -0.78
C VAL A 91 -6.75 -2.93 -2.11
N ARG A 92 -6.68 -1.70 -2.61
CA ARG A 92 -5.89 -1.37 -3.79
C ARG A 92 -4.47 -1.07 -3.35
N MET A 93 -3.49 -1.60 -4.08
CA MET A 93 -2.08 -1.35 -3.79
C MET A 93 -1.34 -0.95 -5.04
N GLY A 94 -0.46 0.04 -4.91
CA GLY A 94 0.43 0.46 -5.98
C GLY A 94 1.86 0.50 -5.49
N ILE A 95 2.78 0.00 -6.33
CA ILE A 95 4.21 0.00 -6.06
C ILE A 95 4.90 0.81 -7.16
N HIS A 96 5.73 1.76 -6.74
CA HIS A 96 6.48 2.60 -7.65
C HIS A 96 7.90 2.78 -7.11
N TYR A 97 8.84 3.08 -8.00
CA TYR A 97 10.24 3.32 -7.64
C TYR A 97 10.66 4.67 -8.20
N GLY A 98 11.29 5.48 -7.38
CA GLY A 98 11.74 6.78 -7.82
C GLY A 98 12.43 7.57 -6.73
N GLU A 99 12.79 8.79 -7.07
CA GLU A 99 13.46 9.71 -6.16
C GLU A 99 12.45 10.57 -5.42
N ALA A 100 12.74 10.87 -4.18
CA ALA A 100 12.00 11.84 -3.39
C ALA A 100 12.95 12.60 -2.47
N ALA A 101 12.58 13.82 -2.10
CA ALA A 101 13.33 14.62 -1.16
C ALA A 101 12.76 14.46 0.24
N GLN A 102 13.62 14.22 1.20
CA GLN A 102 13.22 14.21 2.61
C GLN A 102 13.14 15.67 3.08
N THR A 103 11.96 16.08 3.53
CA THR A 103 11.71 17.43 4.03
C THR A 103 11.19 17.37 5.46
N ALA A 104 11.11 18.51 6.13
CA ALA A 104 10.51 18.60 7.46
C ALA A 104 9.04 18.17 7.46
N ALA A 105 8.35 18.32 6.32
CA ALA A 105 6.95 17.94 6.17
C ALA A 105 6.78 16.49 5.68
N GLY A 106 7.87 15.75 5.43
CA GLY A 106 7.87 14.39 4.92
C GLY A 106 8.55 14.29 3.56
N LEU A 107 8.17 13.29 2.78
CA LEU A 107 8.70 13.09 1.44
C LEU A 107 7.97 13.96 0.42
N ALA A 108 8.74 14.56 -0.50
CA ALA A 108 8.21 15.43 -1.54
C ALA A 108 8.83 15.08 -2.89
N GLY A 109 8.06 15.29 -3.95
CA GLY A 109 8.52 15.10 -5.31
C GLY A 109 7.44 14.52 -6.22
N LEU A 110 7.70 14.57 -7.53
CA LEU A 110 6.78 14.11 -8.54
C LEU A 110 6.50 12.60 -8.41
N GLU A 111 7.52 11.82 -8.03
CA GLU A 111 7.40 10.37 -7.92
C GLU A 111 6.46 9.95 -6.78
N VAL A 112 6.31 10.77 -5.74
CA VAL A 112 5.34 10.55 -4.66
C VAL A 112 3.91 10.63 -5.23
N HIS A 113 3.65 11.62 -6.08
CA HIS A 113 2.34 11.76 -6.75
C HIS A 113 2.09 10.61 -7.74
N ARG A 114 3.12 10.18 -8.45
CA ARG A 114 3.02 9.03 -9.36
C ARG A 114 2.66 7.75 -8.64
N ALA A 115 3.28 7.52 -7.47
CA ALA A 115 2.96 6.35 -6.65
C ALA A 115 1.48 6.31 -6.28
N ALA A 116 0.92 7.44 -5.88
CA ALA A 116 -0.51 7.53 -5.56
C ALA A 116 -1.39 7.22 -6.77
N ARG A 117 -1.02 7.70 -7.96
CA ARG A 117 -1.77 7.41 -9.19
C ARG A 117 -1.69 5.95 -9.60
N ILE A 118 -0.56 5.29 -9.36
CA ILE A 118 -0.41 3.85 -9.61
C ILE A 118 -1.42 3.06 -8.77
N ALA A 119 -1.52 3.37 -7.48
CA ALA A 119 -2.49 2.72 -6.61
C ALA A 119 -3.93 2.99 -7.06
N ALA A 120 -4.21 4.21 -7.55
CA ALA A 120 -5.55 4.61 -7.94
C ALA A 120 -6.08 3.83 -9.16
N VAL A 121 -5.21 3.26 -10.00
CA VAL A 121 -5.65 2.45 -11.15
C VAL A 121 -5.79 0.97 -10.80
N ALA A 122 -5.41 0.56 -9.61
CA ALA A 122 -5.58 -0.82 -9.17
C ALA A 122 -7.05 -1.09 -8.83
N SER A 123 -7.46 -2.35 -9.00
CA SER A 123 -8.72 -2.83 -8.44
C SER A 123 -8.47 -3.38 -7.04
N GLY A 124 -9.52 -3.47 -6.24
CA GLY A 124 -9.42 -4.04 -4.90
C GLY A 124 -8.89 -5.47 -4.95
N GLY A 125 -7.92 -5.77 -4.09
CA GLY A 125 -7.21 -7.04 -4.06
C GLY A 125 -6.02 -7.12 -5.00
N GLN A 126 -5.80 -6.11 -5.84
CA GLN A 126 -4.66 -6.07 -6.76
C GLN A 126 -3.47 -5.33 -6.20
N VAL A 127 -2.28 -5.74 -6.64
CA VAL A 127 -1.04 -4.99 -6.50
C VAL A 127 -0.58 -4.61 -7.89
N VAL A 128 -0.58 -3.32 -8.20
CA VAL A 128 -0.11 -2.80 -9.50
C VAL A 128 1.29 -2.26 -9.33
N VAL A 129 2.20 -2.71 -10.18
CA VAL A 129 3.61 -2.32 -10.13
C VAL A 129 3.91 -1.43 -11.33
N SER A 130 4.51 -0.26 -11.10
CA SER A 130 4.89 0.63 -12.20
C SER A 130 6.02 0.03 -13.04
N ASP A 131 6.18 0.53 -14.26
CA ASP A 131 7.28 0.10 -15.13
C ASP A 131 8.65 0.31 -14.48
N ALA A 132 8.82 1.43 -13.76
CA ALA A 132 10.07 1.73 -13.08
C ALA A 132 10.42 0.68 -12.03
N ALA A 133 9.43 0.25 -11.25
CA ALA A 133 9.62 -0.78 -10.23
C ALA A 133 9.73 -2.16 -10.88
N ALA A 134 8.92 -2.45 -11.89
CA ALA A 134 8.92 -3.74 -12.59
C ALA A 134 10.27 -4.03 -13.24
N GLY A 135 10.94 -3.01 -13.78
CA GLY A 135 12.26 -3.17 -14.37
C GLY A 135 13.33 -3.68 -13.40
N LEU A 136 13.17 -3.35 -12.09
CA LEU A 136 14.08 -3.81 -11.05
C LEU A 136 13.73 -5.19 -10.51
N LEU A 137 12.53 -5.68 -10.80
CA LEU A 137 11.98 -6.92 -10.24
C LEU A 137 11.81 -8.02 -11.30
N ARG A 138 12.19 -7.75 -12.53
CA ARG A 138 11.84 -8.56 -13.72
C ARG A 138 11.98 -10.05 -13.52
N ASP A 139 13.08 -10.51 -12.92
CA ASP A 139 13.37 -11.93 -12.76
C ASP A 139 13.06 -12.44 -11.35
N SER A 140 12.44 -11.61 -10.51
CA SER A 140 12.22 -11.94 -9.11
C SER A 140 10.79 -11.73 -8.64
N LEU A 141 9.84 -11.38 -9.53
CA LEU A 141 8.43 -11.25 -9.15
C LEU A 141 7.86 -12.62 -8.76
N PRO A 142 7.21 -12.71 -7.58
CA PRO A 142 6.52 -13.94 -7.21
C PRO A 142 5.37 -14.25 -8.16
N ALA A 143 4.95 -15.51 -8.19
CA ALA A 143 3.80 -15.93 -8.97
C ALA A 143 2.54 -15.18 -8.49
N GLY A 144 1.72 -14.73 -9.44
CA GLY A 144 0.49 -14.01 -9.14
C GLY A 144 0.65 -12.48 -9.04
N VAL A 145 1.87 -11.96 -9.19
CA VAL A 145 2.14 -10.53 -9.27
C VAL A 145 2.47 -10.17 -10.71
N GLY A 146 1.74 -9.26 -11.25
CA GLY A 146 1.92 -8.87 -12.64
C GLY A 146 1.90 -7.38 -12.87
#